data_c1d1ae801131c9331ddbf8d6baa0fd9f
#
_entry.id   c1d1ae801131c9331ddbf8d6baa0fd9f
#
_cell.length_a   1.000
_cell.length_b   1.000
_cell.length_c   1.000
_cell.angle_alpha   90.00
_cell.angle_beta   90.00
_cell.angle_gamma   90.00
#
_symmetry.space_group_name_H-M   'P 1'
#
loop_
_entity.id
_entity.type
_entity.pdbx_description
1 polymer ?
#
loop_
_entity_poly.entity_id
_entity_poly.type
_entity_poly.pdbx_seq_one_letter_code
_entity_poly.pdbx_strand_id
1 'polypeptide(L)'
;MKTRGQIYCQEATGLLRDVSTYKAIREGQLLRLYPKREKRVKSLLSYLMKQGRIVQRGDTYFASPGYVNHVDKSMMAALWVLADFADRVEFHSVGNFPAKIIFTADDEIYEIVHAGQGQETLMTYILGSRGEKPTHYLVLVDDQEQIAELNLPNVCGYCTVSPEGEVQYYQKE
;
A
#
# COMPACT_ATOMS: atom_id res chain seq x y z
N MET A 1 -9.92 -6.10 34.83
CA MET A 1 -9.04 -7.05 34.11
C MET A 1 -9.65 -7.31 32.73
N LYS A 2 -8.87 -7.21 31.65
CA LYS A 2 -9.38 -7.43 30.30
C LYS A 2 -9.56 -8.94 30.05
N THR A 3 -10.66 -9.31 29.41
CA THR A 3 -10.86 -10.69 28.97
C THR A 3 -9.96 -11.01 27.77
N ARG A 4 -9.72 -12.31 27.52
CA ARG A 4 -8.95 -12.76 26.35
C ARG A 4 -9.56 -12.22 25.04
N GLY A 5 -10.90 -12.22 24.93
CA GLY A 5 -11.59 -11.66 23.77
C GLY A 5 -11.38 -10.16 23.60
N GLN A 6 -11.33 -9.38 24.68
CA GLN A 6 -11.04 -7.95 24.63
C GLN A 6 -9.60 -7.65 24.18
N ILE A 7 -8.64 -8.47 24.64
CA ILE A 7 -7.24 -8.36 24.20
C ILE A 7 -7.12 -8.67 22.71
N TYR A 8 -7.73 -9.75 22.24
CA TYR A 8 -7.74 -10.10 20.81
C TYR A 8 -8.39 -9.03 19.96
N CYS A 9 -9.51 -8.48 20.39
CA CYS A 9 -10.22 -7.41 19.70
C CYS A 9 -9.33 -6.17 19.54
N GLN A 10 -8.62 -5.78 20.59
CA GLN A 10 -7.71 -4.63 20.54
C GLN A 10 -6.51 -4.86 19.61
N GLU A 11 -5.88 -6.03 19.69
CA GLU A 11 -4.75 -6.37 18.82
C GLU A 11 -5.16 -6.53 17.36
N ALA A 12 -6.36 -7.00 17.09
CA ALA A 12 -6.89 -7.15 15.73
C ALA A 12 -7.31 -5.83 15.09
N THR A 13 -7.48 -4.75 15.85
CA THR A 13 -7.96 -3.45 15.34
C THR A 13 -7.05 -2.89 14.25
N GLY A 14 -5.73 -2.99 14.40
CA GLY A 14 -4.78 -2.54 13.38
C GLY A 14 -4.91 -3.29 12.06
N LEU A 15 -5.01 -4.62 12.13
CA LEU A 15 -5.20 -5.47 10.95
C LEU A 15 -6.55 -5.22 10.27
N LEU A 16 -7.61 -5.12 11.05
CA LEU A 16 -8.95 -4.80 10.54
C LEU A 16 -8.96 -3.43 9.85
N ARG A 17 -8.29 -2.44 10.44
CA ARG A 17 -8.14 -1.13 9.84
C ARG A 17 -7.45 -1.21 8.48
N ASP A 18 -6.35 -1.94 8.38
CA ASP A 18 -5.60 -2.05 7.13
C ASP A 18 -6.42 -2.74 6.03
N VAL A 19 -7.05 -3.87 6.34
CA VAL A 19 -7.92 -4.55 5.38
C VAL A 19 -9.09 -3.66 4.96
N SER A 20 -9.70 -2.95 5.88
CA SER A 20 -10.83 -2.05 5.62
C SER A 20 -10.42 -0.83 4.80
N THR A 21 -9.24 -0.29 5.06
CA THR A 21 -8.70 0.90 4.37
C THR A 21 -8.42 0.59 2.90
N TYR A 22 -7.75 -0.50 2.62
CA TYR A 22 -7.33 -0.86 1.25
C TYR A 22 -8.33 -1.75 0.51
N LYS A 23 -9.36 -2.23 1.18
CA LYS A 23 -10.43 -3.11 0.68
C LYS A 23 -9.96 -4.52 0.34
N ALA A 24 -8.75 -4.67 -0.16
CA ALA A 24 -8.09 -5.93 -0.48
C ALA A 24 -6.60 -5.82 -0.14
N ILE A 25 -6.06 -6.83 0.53
CA ILE A 25 -4.63 -6.89 0.86
C ILE A 25 -4.18 -8.34 0.93
N ARG A 26 -3.02 -8.64 0.37
CA ARG A 26 -2.46 -10.00 0.40
C ARG A 26 -1.86 -10.32 1.76
N GLU A 27 -1.91 -11.60 2.13
CA GLU A 27 -1.28 -12.09 3.36
C GLU A 27 0.21 -11.72 3.42
N GLY A 28 0.95 -11.89 2.33
CA GLY A 28 2.36 -11.52 2.26
C GLY A 28 2.62 -10.04 2.52
N GLN A 29 1.72 -9.16 2.10
CA GLN A 29 1.79 -7.73 2.38
C GLN A 29 1.56 -7.44 3.87
N LEU A 30 0.55 -8.05 4.46
CA LEU A 30 0.28 -7.92 5.90
C LEU A 30 1.44 -8.44 6.75
N LEU A 31 2.04 -9.57 6.38
CA LEU A 31 3.18 -10.13 7.10
C LEU A 31 4.41 -9.22 7.04
N ARG A 32 4.63 -8.51 5.93
CA ARG A 32 5.70 -7.50 5.82
C ARG A 32 5.39 -6.22 6.59
N LEU A 33 4.12 -5.79 6.65
CA LEU A 33 3.70 -4.62 7.43
C LEU A 33 3.82 -4.85 8.94
N TYR A 34 3.73 -6.10 9.38
CA TYR A 34 3.87 -6.49 10.78
C TYR A 34 5.02 -7.50 10.96
N PRO A 35 6.28 -7.05 10.77
CA PRO A 35 7.42 -7.95 10.78
C PRO A 35 7.61 -8.60 12.16
N LYS A 36 8.15 -9.83 12.16
CA LYS A 36 8.42 -10.62 13.37
C LYS A 36 7.17 -11.05 14.17
N ARG A 37 5.97 -10.92 13.59
CA ARG A 37 4.70 -11.28 14.23
C ARG A 37 3.86 -12.26 13.40
N GLU A 38 4.47 -13.01 12.51
CA GLU A 38 3.76 -13.87 11.55
C GLU A 38 2.68 -14.74 12.15
N LYS A 39 3.02 -15.54 13.18
CA LYS A 39 2.07 -16.43 13.84
C LYS A 39 0.92 -15.65 14.49
N ARG A 40 1.23 -14.50 15.08
CA ARG A 40 0.23 -13.66 15.73
C ARG A 40 -0.71 -13.03 14.72
N VAL A 41 -0.17 -12.51 13.61
CA VAL A 41 -0.95 -11.94 12.51
C VAL A 41 -1.91 -12.99 11.94
N LYS A 42 -1.43 -14.19 11.63
CA LYS A 42 -2.28 -15.29 11.12
C LYS A 42 -3.39 -15.67 12.09
N SER A 43 -3.09 -15.72 13.37
CA SER A 43 -4.08 -16.00 14.42
C SER A 43 -5.16 -14.92 14.50
N LEU A 44 -4.76 -13.65 14.43
CA LEU A 44 -5.68 -12.52 14.49
C LEU A 44 -6.55 -12.43 13.22
N LEU A 45 -5.99 -12.72 12.04
CA LEU A 45 -6.76 -12.80 10.78
C LEU A 45 -7.81 -13.90 10.85
N SER A 46 -7.47 -15.08 11.39
CA SER A 46 -8.43 -16.17 11.61
C SER A 46 -9.54 -15.75 12.56
N TYR A 47 -9.20 -15.04 13.62
CA TYR A 47 -10.18 -14.47 14.55
C TYR A 47 -11.14 -13.50 13.86
N LEU A 48 -10.62 -12.55 13.05
CA LEU A 48 -11.45 -11.59 12.32
C LEU A 48 -12.37 -12.27 11.31
N MET A 49 -11.90 -13.33 10.63
CA MET A 49 -12.74 -14.12 9.73
C MET A 49 -13.88 -14.82 10.47
N LYS A 50 -13.60 -15.43 11.63
CA LYS A 50 -14.63 -16.07 12.47
C LYS A 50 -15.67 -15.08 12.98
N GLN A 51 -15.26 -13.82 13.21
CA GLN A 51 -16.17 -12.74 13.60
C GLN A 51 -16.94 -12.15 12.40
N GLY A 52 -16.72 -12.65 11.19
CA GLY A 52 -17.36 -12.12 9.98
C GLY A 52 -16.94 -10.71 9.57
N ARG A 53 -15.78 -10.25 10.07
CA ARG A 53 -15.29 -8.87 9.82
C ARG A 53 -14.51 -8.76 8.52
N ILE A 54 -13.86 -9.83 8.08
CA ILE A 54 -13.13 -9.93 6.82
C ILE A 54 -13.40 -11.28 6.17
N VAL A 55 -13.13 -11.37 4.88
CA VAL A 55 -13.20 -12.63 4.11
C VAL A 55 -11.87 -12.89 3.41
N GLN A 56 -11.56 -14.16 3.15
CA GLN A 56 -10.36 -14.58 2.44
C GLN A 56 -10.73 -15.31 1.15
N ARG A 57 -9.99 -15.00 0.08
CA ARG A 57 -9.99 -15.76 -1.18
C ARG A 57 -8.54 -15.93 -1.64
N GLY A 58 -8.08 -17.20 -1.70
CA GLY A 58 -6.66 -17.46 -1.93
C GLY A 58 -5.77 -16.86 -0.85
N ASP A 59 -4.79 -16.09 -1.26
CA ASP A 59 -3.85 -15.38 -0.39
C ASP A 59 -4.28 -13.95 -0.04
N THR A 60 -5.49 -13.54 -0.42
CA THR A 60 -5.97 -12.17 -0.28
C THR A 60 -7.11 -12.08 0.72
N TYR A 61 -7.01 -11.09 1.60
CA TYR A 61 -8.05 -10.71 2.55
C TYR A 61 -8.82 -9.50 2.02
N PHE A 62 -10.15 -9.52 2.17
CA PHE A 62 -11.06 -8.49 1.71
C PHE A 62 -11.89 -7.95 2.85
N ALA A 63 -12.18 -6.66 2.80
CA ALA A 63 -13.06 -6.00 3.78
C ALA A 63 -14.49 -6.55 3.74
N SER A 64 -14.95 -7.00 2.57
CA SER A 64 -16.25 -7.65 2.38
C SER A 64 -16.25 -8.49 1.12
N PRO A 65 -17.22 -9.42 0.94
CA PRO A 65 -17.34 -10.23 -0.28
C PRO A 65 -17.50 -9.41 -1.56
N GLY A 66 -18.08 -8.20 -1.47
CA GLY A 66 -18.29 -7.31 -2.62
C GLY A 66 -17.01 -6.84 -3.31
N TYR A 67 -15.87 -6.88 -2.62
CA TYR A 67 -14.58 -6.46 -3.19
C TYR A 67 -13.81 -7.56 -3.91
N VAL A 68 -14.23 -8.82 -3.80
CA VAL A 68 -13.49 -9.98 -4.35
C VAL A 68 -13.28 -9.88 -5.88
N ASN A 69 -14.26 -9.36 -6.61
CA ASN A 69 -14.20 -9.23 -8.07
C ASN A 69 -13.78 -7.83 -8.55
N HIS A 70 -13.39 -6.94 -7.65
CA HIS A 70 -13.07 -5.53 -7.94
C HIS A 70 -11.72 -5.13 -7.34
N VAL A 71 -10.69 -5.95 -7.59
CA VAL A 71 -9.34 -5.68 -7.08
C VAL A 71 -8.66 -4.60 -7.91
N ASP A 72 -8.22 -3.54 -7.27
CA ASP A 72 -7.36 -2.52 -7.86
C ASP A 72 -5.92 -3.03 -7.91
N LYS A 73 -5.46 -3.42 -9.10
CA LYS A 73 -4.11 -3.97 -9.30
C LYS A 73 -3.01 -2.96 -8.97
N SER A 74 -3.22 -1.69 -9.26
CA SER A 74 -2.23 -0.65 -8.94
C SER A 74 -2.15 -0.39 -7.44
N MET A 75 -3.25 -0.47 -6.72
CA MET A 75 -3.25 -0.42 -5.25
C MET A 75 -2.53 -1.64 -4.66
N MET A 76 -2.75 -2.84 -5.20
CA MET A 76 -2.04 -4.04 -4.76
C MET A 76 -0.53 -3.92 -4.96
N ALA A 77 -0.09 -3.35 -6.09
CA ALA A 77 1.32 -3.08 -6.34
C ALA A 77 1.87 -2.01 -5.38
N ALA A 78 1.12 -0.93 -5.15
CA ALA A 78 1.50 0.13 -4.22
C ALA A 78 1.64 -0.38 -2.77
N LEU A 79 0.84 -1.36 -2.37
CA LEU A 79 0.94 -1.98 -1.04
C LEU A 79 2.26 -2.76 -0.86
N TRP A 80 2.81 -3.36 -1.91
CA TRP A 80 4.14 -3.96 -1.85
C TRP A 80 5.23 -2.92 -1.63
N VAL A 81 5.10 -1.75 -2.27
CA VAL A 81 6.02 -0.62 -2.04
C VAL A 81 5.91 -0.12 -0.60
N LEU A 82 4.71 0.07 -0.08
CA LEU A 82 4.51 0.46 1.32
C LEU A 82 5.14 -0.55 2.29
N ALA A 83 4.98 -1.84 2.01
CA ALA A 83 5.51 -2.91 2.84
C ALA A 83 7.04 -2.87 2.96
N ASP A 84 7.75 -2.41 1.94
CA ASP A 84 9.21 -2.24 1.99
C ASP A 84 9.65 -1.17 3.00
N PHE A 85 8.78 -0.25 3.35
CA PHE A 85 9.05 0.82 4.33
C PHE A 85 8.45 0.54 5.71
N ALA A 86 7.93 -0.66 5.96
CA ALA A 86 7.14 -0.99 7.14
C ALA A 86 7.82 -0.67 8.47
N ASP A 87 9.15 -0.83 8.56
CA ASP A 87 9.95 -0.53 9.75
C ASP A 87 10.10 0.97 10.04
N ARG A 88 9.80 1.83 9.06
CA ARG A 88 9.93 3.29 9.14
C ARG A 88 8.59 4.00 9.11
N VAL A 89 7.53 3.34 8.64
CA VAL A 89 6.19 3.93 8.50
C VAL A 89 5.56 4.18 9.86
N GLU A 90 5.16 5.41 10.11
CA GLU A 90 4.45 5.83 11.31
C GLU A 90 2.93 5.83 11.11
N PHE A 91 2.50 6.28 9.93
CA PHE A 91 1.10 6.33 9.52
C PHE A 91 0.98 6.04 8.03
N HIS A 92 -0.09 5.37 7.63
CA HIS A 92 -0.41 5.17 6.22
C HIS A 92 -1.92 5.10 5.98
N SER A 93 -2.34 5.50 4.80
CA SER A 93 -3.73 5.45 4.36
C SER A 93 -3.83 5.50 2.83
N VAL A 94 -5.05 5.36 2.32
CA VAL A 94 -5.35 5.65 0.92
C VAL A 94 -5.07 7.13 0.66
N GLY A 95 -4.37 7.41 -0.44
CA GLY A 95 -4.09 8.78 -0.89
C GLY A 95 -5.26 9.38 -1.66
N ASN A 96 -5.20 10.70 -1.85
CA ASN A 96 -6.07 11.39 -2.79
C ASN A 96 -5.47 11.33 -4.20
N PHE A 97 -6.32 11.13 -5.21
CA PHE A 97 -5.86 11.08 -6.59
C PHE A 97 -4.86 12.21 -6.91
N PRO A 98 -3.75 11.97 -7.56
CA PRO A 98 -3.31 10.72 -8.21
C PRO A 98 -2.59 9.73 -7.28
N ALA A 99 -2.43 10.04 -5.99
CA ALA A 99 -1.79 9.14 -5.05
C ALA A 99 -2.66 7.90 -4.77
N LYS A 100 -2.04 6.74 -4.74
CA LYS A 100 -2.66 5.50 -4.28
C LYS A 100 -2.60 5.39 -2.77
N ILE A 101 -1.43 5.64 -2.21
CA ILE A 101 -1.15 5.55 -0.78
C ILE A 101 -0.42 6.82 -0.35
N ILE A 102 -0.78 7.33 0.82
CA ILE A 102 -0.02 8.34 1.56
C ILE A 102 0.53 7.71 2.83
N PHE A 103 1.78 7.98 3.15
CA PHE A 103 2.37 7.54 4.41
C PHE A 103 3.37 8.56 4.95
N THR A 104 3.63 8.48 6.25
CA THR A 104 4.68 9.26 6.91
C THR A 104 5.79 8.34 7.41
N ALA A 105 7.01 8.77 7.24
CA ALA A 105 8.20 8.09 7.73
C ALA A 105 9.28 9.15 8.01
N ASP A 106 9.98 9.04 9.15
CA ASP A 106 11.07 9.95 9.53
C ASP A 106 10.66 11.44 9.47
N ASP A 107 9.46 11.77 9.94
CA ASP A 107 8.84 13.11 9.93
C ASP A 107 8.60 13.70 8.52
N GLU A 108 8.69 12.88 7.48
CA GLU A 108 8.44 13.26 6.09
C GLU A 108 7.14 12.63 5.56
N ILE A 109 6.54 13.30 4.57
CA ILE A 109 5.32 12.83 3.91
C ILE A 109 5.68 12.24 2.55
N TYR A 110 5.20 11.04 2.29
CA TYR A 110 5.38 10.31 1.03
C TYR A 110 4.04 9.98 0.41
N GLU A 111 3.95 10.09 -0.89
CA GLU A 111 2.84 9.58 -1.69
C GLU A 111 3.36 8.56 -2.70
N ILE A 112 2.72 7.41 -2.77
CA ILE A 112 2.93 6.41 -3.82
C ILE A 112 1.94 6.72 -4.93
N VAL A 113 2.43 7.10 -6.10
CA VAL A 113 1.61 7.40 -7.28
C VAL A 113 1.88 6.35 -8.35
N HIS A 114 0.84 5.93 -9.06
CA HIS A 114 0.97 5.02 -10.20
C HIS A 114 0.88 5.80 -11.50
N ALA A 115 1.95 5.74 -12.28
CA ALA A 115 1.99 6.21 -13.65
C ALA A 115 1.86 5.01 -14.59
N GLY A 116 0.63 4.69 -14.99
CA GLY A 116 0.36 3.61 -15.93
C GLY A 116 0.94 3.91 -17.32
N GLN A 117 1.22 2.86 -18.06
CA GLN A 117 1.73 2.99 -19.43
C GLN A 117 0.77 3.81 -20.29
N GLY A 118 1.29 4.81 -20.98
CA GLY A 118 0.51 5.77 -21.77
C GLY A 118 -0.07 6.93 -20.97
N GLN A 119 0.19 7.01 -19.67
CA GLN A 119 -0.29 8.09 -18.79
C GLN A 119 0.83 9.07 -18.38
N GLU A 120 2.01 8.96 -18.96
CA GLU A 120 3.20 9.72 -18.57
C GLU A 120 2.96 11.24 -18.67
N THR A 121 2.40 11.69 -19.79
CA THR A 121 2.09 13.12 -20.02
C THR A 121 1.02 13.62 -19.03
N LEU A 122 -0.03 12.82 -18.82
CA LEU A 122 -1.10 13.18 -17.89
C LEU A 122 -0.58 13.31 -16.46
N MET A 123 0.22 12.36 -16.02
CA MET A 123 0.81 12.38 -14.67
C MET A 123 1.78 13.55 -14.50
N THR A 124 2.59 13.83 -15.50
CA THR A 124 3.48 15.00 -15.51
C THR A 124 2.68 16.30 -15.34
N TYR A 125 1.58 16.44 -16.06
CA TYR A 125 0.71 17.61 -15.95
C TYR A 125 0.07 17.71 -14.56
N ILE A 126 -0.53 16.63 -14.06
CA ILE A 126 -1.26 16.63 -12.77
C ILE A 126 -0.32 16.94 -11.61
N LEU A 127 0.82 16.26 -11.53
CA LEU A 127 1.77 16.47 -10.44
C LEU A 127 2.50 17.80 -10.55
N GLY A 128 2.82 18.23 -11.78
CA GLY A 128 3.42 19.53 -12.02
C GLY A 128 2.51 20.70 -11.64
N SER A 129 1.19 20.55 -11.78
CA SER A 129 0.22 21.59 -11.45
C SER A 129 -0.12 21.69 -9.95
N ARG A 130 0.30 20.74 -9.14
CA ARG A 130 0.05 20.73 -7.68
C ARG A 130 0.81 21.82 -6.91
N GLY A 131 1.80 22.45 -7.53
CA GLY A 131 2.67 23.44 -6.88
C GLY A 131 3.68 22.81 -5.92
N GLU A 132 4.41 23.65 -5.21
CA GLU A 132 5.36 23.19 -4.20
C GLU A 132 4.62 22.65 -2.97
N LYS A 133 4.79 21.36 -2.73
CA LYS A 133 4.30 20.67 -1.53
C LYS A 133 5.47 19.96 -0.86
N PRO A 134 5.49 19.90 0.47
CA PRO A 134 6.51 19.14 1.22
C PRO A 134 6.25 17.64 1.15
N THR A 135 5.95 17.11 -0.01
CA THR A 135 5.61 15.71 -0.25
C THR A 135 6.62 15.10 -1.21
N HIS A 136 7.12 13.94 -0.85
CA HIS A 136 8.01 13.14 -1.71
C HIS A 136 7.19 12.11 -2.46
N TYR A 137 7.44 11.97 -3.76
CA TYR A 137 6.75 10.98 -4.59
C TYR A 137 7.61 9.75 -4.80
N LEU A 138 7.04 8.59 -4.50
CA LEU A 138 7.48 7.29 -5.00
C LEU A 138 6.61 6.94 -6.20
N VAL A 139 7.20 6.88 -7.38
CA VAL A 139 6.46 6.71 -8.63
C VAL A 139 6.53 5.25 -9.07
N LEU A 140 5.39 4.57 -8.96
CA LEU A 140 5.21 3.21 -9.44
C LEU A 140 4.91 3.27 -10.95
N VAL A 141 5.76 2.63 -11.74
CA VAL A 141 5.61 2.51 -13.19
C VAL A 141 5.37 1.04 -13.58
N ASP A 142 4.73 0.82 -14.71
CA ASP A 142 4.51 -0.54 -15.24
C ASP A 142 5.78 -1.09 -15.88
N ASP A 143 6.58 -0.21 -16.49
CA ASP A 143 7.85 -0.53 -17.12
C ASP A 143 8.89 0.57 -16.84
N GLN A 144 10.15 0.16 -16.63
CA GLN A 144 11.23 1.10 -16.37
C GLN A 144 11.48 2.08 -17.54
N GLU A 145 11.13 1.70 -18.78
CA GLU A 145 11.30 2.58 -19.95
C GLU A 145 10.46 3.84 -19.85
N GLN A 146 9.33 3.82 -19.15
CA GLN A 146 8.48 4.98 -18.89
C GLN A 146 9.20 6.10 -18.13
N ILE A 147 10.22 5.78 -17.35
CA ILE A 147 10.93 6.75 -16.49
C ILE A 147 11.55 7.88 -17.31
N ALA A 148 12.04 7.55 -18.50
CA ALA A 148 12.63 8.55 -19.39
C ALA A 148 11.63 9.64 -19.83
N GLU A 149 10.37 9.28 -19.95
CA GLU A 149 9.29 10.18 -20.41
C GLU A 149 8.63 10.97 -19.25
N LEU A 150 8.84 10.54 -18.02
CA LEU A 150 8.28 11.20 -16.83
C LEU A 150 9.18 12.36 -16.39
N ASN A 151 8.61 13.55 -16.30
CA ASN A 151 9.28 14.73 -15.76
C ASN A 151 8.49 15.29 -14.57
N LEU A 152 8.66 14.65 -13.42
CA LEU A 152 7.87 14.90 -12.22
C LEU A 152 8.68 15.64 -11.16
N PRO A 153 8.07 16.58 -10.42
CA PRO A 153 8.73 17.24 -9.30
C PRO A 153 8.77 16.33 -8.06
N ASN A 154 9.76 16.54 -7.20
CA ASN A 154 9.86 15.94 -5.86
C ASN A 154 9.83 14.40 -5.84
N VAL A 155 10.32 13.75 -6.89
CA VAL A 155 10.44 12.29 -6.94
C VAL A 155 11.65 11.85 -6.14
N CYS A 156 11.44 11.00 -5.14
CA CYS A 156 12.51 10.38 -4.39
C CYS A 156 12.95 9.03 -4.98
N GLY A 157 12.15 8.43 -5.84
CA GLY A 157 12.48 7.20 -6.56
C GLY A 157 11.35 6.72 -7.46
N TYR A 158 11.72 5.94 -8.46
CA TYR A 158 10.81 5.20 -9.30
C TYR A 158 10.86 3.73 -8.93
N CYS A 159 9.79 3.00 -9.11
CA CYS A 159 9.76 1.58 -8.83
C CYS A 159 8.85 0.81 -9.79
N THR A 160 9.18 -0.46 -9.96
CA THR A 160 8.33 -1.48 -10.59
C THR A 160 8.04 -2.57 -9.58
N VAL A 161 6.90 -3.24 -9.71
CA VAL A 161 6.52 -4.35 -8.84
C VAL A 161 6.19 -5.56 -9.71
N SER A 162 6.85 -6.70 -9.43
CA SER A 162 6.56 -7.96 -10.12
C SER A 162 5.22 -8.54 -9.64
N PRO A 163 4.63 -9.50 -10.40
CA PRO A 163 3.43 -10.22 -9.95
C PRO A 163 3.61 -10.93 -8.60
N GLU A 164 4.83 -11.33 -8.27
CA GLU A 164 5.20 -11.98 -7.01
C GLU A 164 5.40 -11.00 -5.85
N GLY A 165 5.39 -9.69 -6.13
CA GLY A 165 5.55 -8.65 -5.13
C GLY A 165 6.99 -8.21 -4.88
N GLU A 166 7.90 -8.49 -5.79
CA GLU A 166 9.26 -7.94 -5.76
C GLU A 166 9.26 -6.52 -6.27
N VAL A 167 9.82 -5.60 -5.49
CA VAL A 167 9.93 -4.19 -5.83
C VAL A 167 11.37 -3.89 -6.27
N GLN A 168 11.50 -3.28 -7.45
CA GLN A 168 12.79 -2.76 -7.93
C GLN A 168 12.73 -1.24 -7.99
N TYR A 169 13.79 -0.60 -7.52
CA TYR A 169 13.89 0.86 -7.45
C TYR A 169 14.88 1.40 -8.47
N TYR A 170 14.54 2.56 -9.03
CA TYR A 170 15.34 3.24 -10.05
C TYR A 170 15.48 4.72 -9.69
N GLN A 171 16.60 5.29 -10.09
CA GLN A 171 16.84 6.74 -10.10
C GLN A 171 16.86 7.22 -11.56
N LYS A 172 16.32 8.39 -11.80
CA LYS A 172 16.46 9.05 -13.10
C LYS A 172 17.80 9.77 -13.14
N GLU A 173 18.63 9.45 -14.14
CA GLU A 173 19.91 10.14 -14.39
C GLU A 173 19.71 11.56 -14.89
#